data_709d40e3fdcfc6bfb8036f607a524049
#
_entry.id   709d40e3fdcfc6bfb8036f607a524049
#
_cell.length_a   1.000
_cell.length_b   1.000
_cell.length_c   1.000
_cell.angle_alpha   90.00
_cell.angle_beta   90.00
_cell.angle_gamma   90.00
#
_symmetry.space_group_name_H-M   'P 1'
#
loop_
_entity.id
_entity.type
_entity.pdbx_description
1 polymer ?
#
loop_
_entity_poly.entity_id
_entity_poly.type
_entity_poly.pdbx_seq_one_letter_code
_entity_poly.pdbx_strand_id
1 'polypeptide(L)'
;SIPVNTAPVSVGDGTHVVLVEMQGLDADIDTPRFETWLEGVFASGAVTDGAVAQSLGDMAAFWATRDAAAEFANPAVIGPHISFDVGLPVKRMDEFAQQSKAALLTELGCQSVHYGHVGDGNLHIVAWVPGASPQPLPDVSRIVYGIVRGFGGTVSAEHGIGQMKRAELARLSSPARIAALRAIKTAFDPQGLFNPGKLIPLPEEADHATGPA
;
A
#
# COMPACT_ATOMS: atom_id res chain seq x y z
N SER A 1 17.70 8.24 -8.43
CA SER A 1 17.73 6.77 -8.44
C SER A 1 18.09 6.31 -7.05
N ILE A 2 17.24 5.50 -6.46
CA ILE A 2 17.48 4.85 -5.18
C ILE A 2 18.52 3.76 -5.44
N PRO A 3 19.66 3.74 -4.75
CA PRO A 3 20.64 2.69 -4.92
C PRO A 3 20.10 1.41 -4.26
N VAL A 4 19.44 0.59 -5.03
CA VAL A 4 19.06 -0.75 -4.58
C VAL A 4 20.28 -1.64 -4.79
N ASN A 5 20.90 -2.07 -3.71
CA ASN A 5 22.06 -2.97 -3.74
C ASN A 5 21.58 -4.43 -3.94
N THR A 6 20.92 -4.68 -5.06
CA THR A 6 20.55 -6.03 -5.49
C THR A 6 21.35 -6.39 -6.72
N ALA A 7 21.84 -7.63 -6.79
CA ALA A 7 22.42 -8.13 -8.04
C ALA A 7 21.36 -7.97 -9.15
N PRO A 8 21.69 -7.28 -10.26
CA PRO A 8 20.69 -7.01 -11.27
C PRO A 8 20.28 -8.32 -11.92
N VAL A 9 19.03 -8.73 -11.69
CA VAL A 9 18.36 -9.63 -12.60
C VAL A 9 18.07 -8.80 -13.84
N SER A 10 18.87 -8.96 -14.88
CA SER A 10 18.61 -8.31 -16.15
C SER A 10 17.45 -9.02 -16.82
N VAL A 11 16.29 -8.43 -16.77
CA VAL A 11 15.12 -8.84 -17.54
C VAL A 11 14.85 -7.70 -18.52
N GLY A 12 15.24 -7.83 -19.76
CA GLY A 12 14.95 -6.96 -20.88
C GLY A 12 14.49 -5.51 -20.62
N ASP A 13 13.98 -4.85 -21.65
CA ASP A 13 13.48 -3.46 -21.58
C ASP A 13 11.97 -3.37 -21.20
N GLY A 14 11.42 -4.40 -20.57
CA GLY A 14 10.02 -4.44 -20.16
C GLY A 14 9.67 -3.35 -19.14
N THR A 15 8.49 -2.76 -19.29
CA THR A 15 7.97 -1.73 -18.36
C THR A 15 7.50 -2.32 -17.02
N HIS A 16 7.25 -3.62 -16.98
CA HIS A 16 6.77 -4.35 -15.80
C HIS A 16 7.60 -5.61 -15.60
N VAL A 17 7.91 -5.91 -14.34
CA VAL A 17 8.57 -7.15 -13.92
C VAL A 17 7.66 -7.88 -12.97
N VAL A 18 7.49 -9.19 -13.19
CA VAL A 18 6.68 -10.06 -12.32
C VAL A 18 7.58 -11.15 -11.76
N LEU A 19 7.67 -11.25 -10.45
CA LEU A 19 8.28 -12.38 -9.76
C LEU A 19 7.19 -13.41 -9.49
N VAL A 20 7.39 -14.64 -9.96
CA VAL A 20 6.50 -15.76 -9.74
C VAL A 20 7.25 -16.87 -9.02
N GLU A 21 6.65 -17.39 -7.96
CA GLU A 21 7.14 -18.57 -7.26
C GLU A 21 6.02 -19.59 -7.17
N MET A 22 6.33 -20.84 -7.43
CA MET A 22 5.44 -21.97 -7.16
C MET A 22 6.02 -22.79 -6.01
N GLN A 23 5.23 -23.01 -4.99
CA GLN A 23 5.57 -23.90 -3.88
C GLN A 23 4.82 -25.21 -4.04
N GLY A 24 5.53 -26.32 -3.94
CA GLY A 24 4.99 -27.67 -4.08
C GLY A 24 5.61 -28.64 -3.08
N LEU A 25 5.09 -29.86 -3.06
CA LEU A 25 5.56 -30.94 -2.17
C LEU A 25 6.43 -31.96 -2.89
N ASP A 26 6.41 -31.98 -4.21
CA ASP A 26 7.09 -32.96 -5.04
C ASP A 26 7.69 -32.31 -6.28
N ALA A 27 9.01 -32.10 -6.24
CA ALA A 27 9.74 -31.44 -7.32
C ALA A 27 9.63 -32.16 -8.67
N ASP A 28 9.52 -33.52 -8.67
CA ASP A 28 9.42 -34.29 -9.89
C ASP A 28 8.08 -34.09 -10.62
N ILE A 29 7.06 -33.69 -9.87
CA ILE A 29 5.72 -33.38 -10.39
C ILE A 29 5.58 -31.89 -10.66
N ASP A 30 6.01 -31.07 -9.72
CA ASP A 30 5.73 -29.64 -9.72
C ASP A 30 6.61 -28.85 -10.69
N THR A 31 7.88 -29.26 -10.87
CA THR A 31 8.78 -28.59 -11.81
C THR A 31 8.27 -28.66 -13.26
N PRO A 32 7.91 -29.82 -13.81
CA PRO A 32 7.38 -29.92 -15.19
C PRO A 32 6.06 -29.12 -15.36
N ARG A 33 5.23 -29.04 -14.32
CA ARG A 33 3.98 -28.25 -14.36
C ARG A 33 4.28 -26.76 -14.46
N PHE A 34 5.26 -26.28 -13.68
CA PHE A 34 5.68 -24.89 -13.73
C PHE A 34 6.30 -24.51 -15.07
N GLU A 35 7.17 -25.39 -15.61
CA GLU A 35 7.79 -25.20 -16.93
C GLU A 35 6.73 -25.16 -18.05
N THR A 36 5.78 -26.08 -18.04
CA THR A 36 4.67 -26.07 -19.02
C THR A 36 3.83 -24.80 -18.94
N TRP A 37 3.55 -24.33 -17.72
CA TRP A 37 2.84 -23.06 -17.53
C TRP A 37 3.65 -21.89 -18.07
N LEU A 38 4.94 -21.84 -17.78
CA LEU A 38 5.85 -20.77 -18.22
C LEU A 38 5.95 -20.74 -19.75
N GLU A 39 6.10 -21.89 -20.41
CA GLU A 39 6.09 -22.00 -21.87
C GLU A 39 4.79 -21.45 -22.46
N GLY A 40 3.64 -21.75 -21.84
CA GLY A 40 2.34 -21.23 -22.25
C GLY A 40 2.26 -19.70 -22.13
N VAL A 41 2.82 -19.12 -21.08
CA VAL A 41 2.86 -17.66 -20.86
C VAL A 41 3.71 -17.00 -21.94
N PHE A 42 4.89 -17.53 -22.25
CA PHE A 42 5.73 -17.02 -23.35
C PHE A 42 5.05 -17.18 -24.72
N ALA A 43 4.45 -18.33 -24.98
CA ALA A 43 3.75 -18.58 -26.23
C ALA A 43 2.56 -17.64 -26.46
N SER A 44 1.93 -17.16 -25.39
CA SER A 44 0.84 -16.18 -25.48
C SER A 44 1.28 -14.77 -25.87
N GLY A 45 2.58 -14.47 -25.83
CA GLY A 45 3.14 -13.12 -26.04
C GLY A 45 2.89 -12.15 -24.89
N ALA A 46 2.35 -12.60 -23.76
CA ALA A 46 2.15 -11.76 -22.57
C ALA A 46 3.47 -11.38 -21.88
N VAL A 47 4.50 -12.18 -22.09
CA VAL A 47 5.84 -11.96 -21.54
C VAL A 47 6.85 -11.96 -22.69
N THR A 48 7.76 -10.99 -22.69
CA THR A 48 8.77 -10.81 -23.74
C THR A 48 10.14 -11.37 -23.36
N ASP A 49 10.43 -11.42 -22.06
CA ASP A 49 11.70 -11.91 -21.51
C ASP A 49 11.50 -12.42 -20.09
N GLY A 50 12.42 -13.25 -19.59
CA GLY A 50 12.37 -13.77 -18.23
C GLY A 50 13.60 -14.55 -17.84
N ALA A 51 13.83 -14.67 -16.54
CA ALA A 51 14.90 -15.45 -15.95
C ALA A 51 14.29 -16.50 -14.98
N VAL A 52 14.84 -17.70 -15.02
CA VAL A 52 14.45 -18.80 -14.10
C VAL A 52 15.60 -19.01 -13.12
N ALA A 53 15.30 -19.01 -11.82
CA ALA A 53 16.29 -19.32 -10.79
C ALA A 53 16.79 -20.75 -10.95
N GLN A 54 18.13 -20.91 -11.00
CA GLN A 54 18.79 -22.20 -11.13
C GLN A 54 19.36 -22.70 -9.80
N SER A 55 19.29 -21.87 -8.76
CA SER A 55 19.82 -22.17 -7.43
C SER A 55 19.04 -21.44 -6.35
N LEU A 56 19.18 -21.89 -5.10
CA LEU A 56 18.67 -21.17 -3.94
C LEU A 56 19.25 -19.74 -3.81
N GLY A 57 20.49 -19.53 -4.30
CA GLY A 57 21.12 -18.22 -4.36
C GLY A 57 20.39 -17.29 -5.34
N ASP A 58 20.00 -17.78 -6.51
CA ASP A 58 19.23 -17.01 -7.48
C ASP A 58 17.83 -16.67 -6.95
N MET A 59 17.18 -17.63 -6.31
CA MET A 59 15.88 -17.39 -5.65
C MET A 59 16.00 -16.29 -4.60
N ALA A 60 17.01 -16.36 -3.74
CA ALA A 60 17.26 -15.32 -2.73
C ALA A 60 17.52 -13.95 -3.38
N ALA A 61 18.23 -13.89 -4.49
CA ALA A 61 18.48 -12.63 -5.22
C ALA A 61 17.20 -12.04 -5.83
N PHE A 62 16.30 -12.90 -6.36
CA PHE A 62 15.01 -12.46 -6.89
C PHE A 62 14.12 -11.88 -5.78
N TRP A 63 14.02 -12.59 -4.65
CA TRP A 63 13.27 -12.12 -3.49
C TRP A 63 13.87 -10.84 -2.88
N ALA A 64 15.19 -10.71 -2.83
CA ALA A 64 15.84 -9.47 -2.37
C ALA A 64 15.44 -8.25 -3.22
N THR A 65 15.22 -8.44 -4.53
CA THR A 65 14.71 -7.37 -5.41
C THR A 65 13.28 -6.96 -5.01
N ARG A 66 12.41 -7.91 -4.72
CA ARG A 66 11.05 -7.66 -4.26
C ARG A 66 11.06 -6.97 -2.88
N ASP A 67 11.88 -7.47 -1.96
CA ASP A 67 11.94 -6.98 -0.58
C ASP A 67 12.56 -5.59 -0.49
N ALA A 68 13.33 -5.17 -1.48
CA ALA A 68 13.85 -3.81 -1.59
C ALA A 68 12.75 -2.73 -1.67
N ALA A 69 11.49 -3.10 -1.90
CA ALA A 69 10.36 -2.17 -1.78
C ALA A 69 10.24 -1.55 -0.38
N ALA A 70 10.71 -2.23 0.68
CA ALA A 70 10.75 -1.69 2.04
C ALA A 70 11.66 -0.45 2.16
N GLU A 71 12.67 -0.31 1.31
CA GLU A 71 13.57 0.85 1.30
C GLU A 71 12.85 2.15 0.88
N PHE A 72 11.71 2.07 0.19
CA PHE A 72 10.89 3.25 -0.12
C PHE A 72 10.31 3.94 1.12
N ALA A 73 10.22 3.26 2.26
CA ALA A 73 9.79 3.83 3.53
C ALA A 73 10.96 4.05 4.51
N ASN A 74 12.19 3.92 4.06
CA ASN A 74 13.38 4.11 4.88
C ASN A 74 13.81 5.58 4.90
N PRO A 75 13.68 6.30 6.07
CA PRO A 75 14.05 7.71 6.15
C PRO A 75 15.53 7.99 5.86
N ALA A 76 16.41 7.01 6.05
CA ALA A 76 17.83 7.15 5.73
C ALA A 76 18.09 7.21 4.22
N VAL A 77 17.15 6.68 3.40
CA VAL A 77 17.24 6.65 1.94
C VAL A 77 16.56 7.85 1.31
N ILE A 78 15.32 8.15 1.71
CA ILE A 78 14.49 9.19 1.09
C ILE A 78 14.30 10.44 1.96
N GLY A 79 14.81 10.45 3.18
CA GLY A 79 14.62 11.56 4.13
C GLY A 79 13.25 11.57 4.79
N PRO A 80 12.85 12.72 5.41
CA PRO A 80 11.53 12.88 6.01
C PRO A 80 10.42 12.68 4.99
N HIS A 81 9.45 11.81 5.33
CA HIS A 81 8.33 11.47 4.45
C HIS A 81 7.06 11.18 5.26
N ILE A 82 5.96 11.03 4.56
CA ILE A 82 4.66 10.64 5.11
C ILE A 82 4.27 9.32 4.48
N SER A 83 3.87 8.35 5.30
CA SER A 83 3.43 7.03 4.82
C SER A 83 1.95 6.85 5.05
N PHE A 84 1.29 6.27 4.05
CA PHE A 84 -0.11 5.86 4.10
C PHE A 84 -0.22 4.36 3.82
N ASP A 85 -1.27 3.79 4.35
CA ASP A 85 -1.68 2.40 4.20
C ASP A 85 -3.20 2.43 3.95
N VAL A 86 -3.61 2.25 2.70
CA VAL A 86 -5.01 2.40 2.28
C VAL A 86 -5.54 1.15 1.62
N GLY A 87 -6.79 0.81 1.90
CA GLY A 87 -7.50 -0.24 1.20
C GLY A 87 -8.32 0.33 0.04
N LEU A 88 -8.26 -0.33 -1.12
CA LEU A 88 -8.90 0.12 -2.34
C LEU A 88 -9.56 -1.06 -3.08
N PRO A 89 -10.64 -0.84 -3.83
CA PRO A 89 -11.10 -1.84 -4.79
C PRO A 89 -9.98 -2.19 -5.78
N VAL A 90 -9.60 -3.46 -5.85
CA VAL A 90 -8.45 -3.95 -6.66
C VAL A 90 -8.47 -3.41 -8.09
N LYS A 91 -9.63 -3.44 -8.74
CA LYS A 91 -9.80 -2.97 -10.14
C LYS A 91 -9.55 -1.48 -10.34
N ARG A 92 -9.49 -0.70 -9.26
CA ARG A 92 -9.32 0.76 -9.31
C ARG A 92 -7.98 1.25 -8.75
N MET A 93 -7.10 0.33 -8.36
CA MET A 93 -5.83 0.69 -7.71
C MET A 93 -4.93 1.52 -8.63
N ASP A 94 -4.81 1.15 -9.91
CA ASP A 94 -4.00 1.89 -10.88
C ASP A 94 -4.56 3.31 -11.10
N GLU A 95 -5.86 3.43 -11.33
CA GLU A 95 -6.54 4.74 -11.48
C GLU A 95 -6.30 5.63 -10.25
N PHE A 96 -6.42 5.05 -9.05
CA PHE A 96 -6.14 5.77 -7.80
C PHE A 96 -4.67 6.21 -7.71
N ALA A 97 -3.73 5.32 -8.03
CA ALA A 97 -2.30 5.62 -7.96
C ALA A 97 -1.92 6.78 -8.91
N GLN A 98 -2.44 6.77 -10.13
CA GLN A 98 -2.24 7.84 -11.10
C GLN A 98 -2.85 9.16 -10.62
N GLN A 99 -4.10 9.14 -10.16
CA GLN A 99 -4.79 10.35 -9.70
C GLN A 99 -4.14 10.95 -8.44
N SER A 100 -3.80 10.12 -7.45
CA SER A 100 -3.17 10.61 -6.23
C SER A 100 -1.77 11.16 -6.47
N LYS A 101 -0.96 10.51 -7.32
CA LYS A 101 0.35 10.99 -7.72
C LYS A 101 0.27 12.35 -8.44
N ALA A 102 -0.67 12.48 -9.37
CA ALA A 102 -0.87 13.73 -10.10
C ALA A 102 -1.34 14.87 -9.19
N ALA A 103 -2.31 14.62 -8.30
CA ALA A 103 -2.81 15.62 -7.37
C ALA A 103 -1.73 16.08 -6.37
N LEU A 104 -1.00 15.15 -5.78
CA LEU A 104 0.10 15.45 -4.86
C LEU A 104 1.18 16.30 -5.52
N LEU A 105 1.57 15.96 -6.75
CA LEU A 105 2.56 16.71 -7.49
C LEU A 105 2.05 18.13 -7.85
N THR A 106 0.82 18.24 -8.36
CA THR A 106 0.27 19.50 -8.85
C THR A 106 -0.04 20.48 -7.73
N GLU A 107 -0.62 20.01 -6.61
CA GLU A 107 -1.05 20.88 -5.52
C GLU A 107 0.10 21.28 -4.59
N LEU A 108 1.06 20.37 -4.34
CA LEU A 108 2.09 20.56 -3.31
C LEU A 108 3.53 20.41 -3.81
N GLY A 109 3.75 20.07 -5.08
CA GLY A 109 5.08 19.64 -5.54
C GLY A 109 5.54 18.35 -4.85
N CYS A 110 4.62 17.60 -4.27
CA CYS A 110 4.89 16.41 -3.48
C CYS A 110 5.19 15.23 -4.41
N GLN A 111 6.32 14.59 -4.19
CA GLN A 111 6.69 13.34 -4.86
C GLN A 111 6.09 12.16 -4.11
N SER A 112 5.81 11.06 -4.82
CA SER A 112 5.28 9.86 -4.19
C SER A 112 5.67 8.57 -4.89
N VAL A 113 5.79 7.50 -4.11
CA VAL A 113 5.95 6.12 -4.55
C VAL A 113 4.76 5.32 -4.03
N HIS A 114 4.23 4.44 -4.89
CA HIS A 114 3.11 3.58 -4.57
C HIS A 114 3.54 2.13 -4.74
N TYR A 115 3.29 1.32 -3.73
CA TYR A 115 3.56 -0.12 -3.73
C TYR A 115 2.59 -0.80 -2.77
N GLY A 116 2.51 -2.12 -2.76
CA GLY A 116 1.63 -2.81 -1.82
C GLY A 116 1.23 -4.21 -2.27
N HIS A 117 0.14 -4.70 -1.70
CA HIS A 117 -0.40 -6.02 -1.89
C HIS A 117 -1.64 -5.93 -2.80
N VAL A 118 -1.42 -6.00 -4.11
CA VAL A 118 -2.48 -5.77 -5.12
C VAL A 118 -3.62 -6.77 -4.97
N GLY A 119 -3.32 -8.02 -4.59
CA GLY A 119 -4.32 -9.09 -4.50
C GLY A 119 -5.42 -8.86 -3.49
N ASP A 120 -5.16 -8.10 -2.43
CA ASP A 120 -6.13 -7.77 -1.36
C ASP A 120 -6.54 -6.28 -1.34
N GLY A 121 -6.05 -5.51 -2.30
CA GLY A 121 -6.40 -4.10 -2.41
C GLY A 121 -5.65 -3.18 -1.46
N ASN A 122 -4.58 -3.65 -0.82
CA ASN A 122 -3.74 -2.83 0.04
C ASN A 122 -2.70 -2.05 -0.76
N LEU A 123 -2.69 -0.73 -0.61
CA LEU A 123 -1.72 0.16 -1.24
C LEU A 123 -1.03 1.02 -0.20
N HIS A 124 0.30 0.93 -0.18
CA HIS A 124 1.17 1.83 0.56
C HIS A 124 1.55 3.03 -0.31
N ILE A 125 1.54 4.20 0.28
CA ILE A 125 1.98 5.44 -0.36
C ILE A 125 3.03 6.07 0.52
N VAL A 126 4.20 6.30 -0.03
CA VAL A 126 5.25 7.11 0.59
C VAL A 126 5.32 8.43 -0.17
N ALA A 127 5.09 9.53 0.54
CA ALA A 127 4.96 10.86 -0.05
C ALA A 127 5.86 11.87 0.66
N TRP A 128 6.51 12.75 -0.09
CA TRP A 128 7.37 13.79 0.48
C TRP A 128 7.40 15.03 -0.40
N VAL A 129 7.46 16.19 0.25
CA VAL A 129 7.74 17.47 -0.41
C VAL A 129 9.25 17.70 -0.31
N PRO A 130 9.97 17.79 -1.44
CA PRO A 130 11.42 18.01 -1.41
C PRO A 130 11.80 19.27 -0.61
N GLY A 131 12.74 19.11 0.33
CA GLY A 131 13.24 20.21 1.16
C GLY A 131 12.34 20.60 2.35
N ALA A 132 11.13 20.04 2.47
CA ALA A 132 10.27 20.34 3.61
C ALA A 132 10.69 19.53 4.86
N SER A 133 10.80 20.24 5.99
CA SER A 133 11.03 19.64 7.30
C SER A 133 10.44 20.57 8.38
N PRO A 134 9.35 20.21 9.07
CA PRO A 134 8.58 18.97 8.90
C PRO A 134 7.82 18.88 7.58
N GLN A 135 7.41 17.66 7.22
CA GLN A 135 6.54 17.44 6.07
C GLN A 135 5.12 17.95 6.33
N PRO A 136 4.41 18.49 5.31
CA PRO A 136 3.07 19.07 5.44
C PRO A 136 1.99 17.97 5.54
N LEU A 137 2.01 17.20 6.63
CA LEU A 137 1.12 16.06 6.86
C LEU A 137 -0.38 16.38 6.67
N PRO A 138 -0.92 17.51 7.19
CA PRO A 138 -2.36 17.82 7.01
C PRO A 138 -2.76 17.95 5.55
N ASP A 139 -1.96 18.66 4.74
CA ASP A 139 -2.28 18.91 3.34
C ASP A 139 -2.16 17.64 2.50
N VAL A 140 -1.08 16.87 2.70
CA VAL A 140 -0.88 15.59 2.02
C VAL A 140 -2.00 14.60 2.39
N SER A 141 -2.37 14.53 3.69
CA SER A 141 -3.47 13.68 4.16
C SER A 141 -4.82 14.08 3.57
N ARG A 142 -5.11 15.38 3.48
CA ARG A 142 -6.33 15.91 2.87
C ARG A 142 -6.47 15.41 1.42
N ILE A 143 -5.40 15.50 0.64
CA ILE A 143 -5.40 15.06 -0.76
C ILE A 143 -5.60 13.54 -0.84
N VAL A 144 -4.74 12.77 -0.17
CA VAL A 144 -4.75 11.30 -0.24
C VAL A 144 -6.11 10.74 0.22
N TYR A 145 -6.56 11.09 1.42
CA TYR A 145 -7.82 10.56 1.96
C TYR A 145 -9.06 11.12 1.26
N GLY A 146 -8.98 12.33 0.68
CA GLY A 146 -10.02 12.86 -0.19
C GLY A 146 -10.24 11.97 -1.41
N ILE A 147 -9.16 11.55 -2.07
CA ILE A 147 -9.22 10.65 -3.21
C ILE A 147 -9.66 9.24 -2.77
N VAL A 148 -9.10 8.70 -1.67
CA VAL A 148 -9.53 7.40 -1.09
C VAL A 148 -11.06 7.34 -0.94
N ARG A 149 -11.67 8.42 -0.43
CA ARG A 149 -13.12 8.52 -0.28
C ARG A 149 -13.85 8.40 -1.63
N GLY A 150 -13.38 9.11 -2.65
CA GLY A 150 -13.95 9.06 -4.00
C GLY A 150 -13.88 7.69 -4.65
N PHE A 151 -12.92 6.87 -4.22
CA PHE A 151 -12.75 5.49 -4.68
C PHE A 151 -13.49 4.45 -3.84
N GLY A 152 -14.18 4.86 -2.76
CA GLY A 152 -14.83 3.94 -1.82
C GLY A 152 -13.82 3.11 -1.01
N GLY A 153 -12.62 3.63 -0.83
CA GLY A 153 -11.53 2.98 -0.10
C GLY A 153 -11.61 3.14 1.42
N THR A 154 -10.61 2.63 2.12
CA THR A 154 -10.47 2.71 3.58
C THR A 154 -9.17 3.41 3.96
N VAL A 155 -9.17 4.08 5.12
CA VAL A 155 -8.00 4.83 5.63
C VAL A 155 -6.88 3.95 6.18
N SER A 156 -7.13 2.66 6.34
CA SER A 156 -6.13 1.68 6.73
C SER A 156 -6.54 0.32 6.18
N ALA A 157 -5.58 -0.36 5.55
CA ALA A 157 -5.74 -1.73 5.10
C ALA A 157 -5.26 -2.71 6.18
N GLU A 158 -4.02 -2.56 6.66
CA GLU A 158 -3.40 -3.49 7.61
C GLU A 158 -2.84 -2.84 8.89
N HIS A 159 -2.37 -1.58 8.84
CA HIS A 159 -1.71 -0.93 9.99
C HIS A 159 -2.66 -0.53 11.12
N GLY A 160 -3.97 -0.56 10.88
CA GLY A 160 -4.99 -0.13 11.84
C GLY A 160 -5.14 1.39 11.93
N ILE A 161 -6.12 1.81 12.71
CA ILE A 161 -6.50 3.23 12.88
C ILE A 161 -5.63 3.91 13.91
N GLY A 162 -5.38 3.25 15.04
CA GLY A 162 -4.63 3.81 16.16
C GLY A 162 -5.20 5.15 16.62
N GLN A 163 -4.31 6.07 16.96
CA GLN A 163 -4.66 7.43 17.37
C GLN A 163 -4.66 8.40 16.17
N MET A 164 -3.76 8.19 15.23
CA MET A 164 -3.48 9.15 14.16
C MET A 164 -4.59 9.22 13.10
N LYS A 165 -5.24 8.09 12.82
CA LYS A 165 -6.24 7.99 11.74
C LYS A 165 -7.69 8.12 12.23
N ARG A 166 -7.94 8.44 13.51
CA ARG A 166 -9.30 8.51 14.08
C ARG A 166 -10.19 9.53 13.39
N ALA A 167 -9.67 10.75 13.20
CA ALA A 167 -10.41 11.82 12.54
C ALA A 167 -10.74 11.45 11.08
N GLU A 168 -9.82 10.80 10.39
CA GLU A 168 -10.05 10.32 9.03
C GLU A 168 -11.07 9.16 8.99
N LEU A 169 -11.03 8.26 9.97
CA LEU A 169 -12.05 7.23 10.12
C LEU A 169 -13.44 7.85 10.32
N ALA A 170 -13.56 8.88 11.16
CA ALA A 170 -14.81 9.61 11.37
C ALA A 170 -15.31 10.20 10.05
N ARG A 171 -14.43 10.87 9.31
CA ARG A 171 -14.75 11.58 8.07
C ARG A 171 -15.15 10.66 6.92
N LEU A 172 -14.58 9.43 6.86
CA LEU A 172 -14.82 8.45 5.80
C LEU A 172 -15.89 7.40 6.16
N SER A 173 -16.37 7.38 7.40
CA SER A 173 -17.32 6.36 7.85
C SER A 173 -18.74 6.92 8.01
N SER A 174 -19.74 6.10 7.71
CA SER A 174 -21.12 6.45 8.03
C SER A 174 -21.34 6.51 9.56
N PRO A 175 -22.31 7.30 10.04
CA PRO A 175 -22.68 7.31 11.45
C PRO A 175 -23.03 5.91 12.00
N ALA A 176 -23.68 5.10 11.18
CA ALA A 176 -24.03 3.71 11.55
C ALA A 176 -22.77 2.85 11.78
N ARG A 177 -21.74 3.00 10.93
CA ARG A 177 -20.47 2.30 11.11
C ARG A 177 -19.76 2.72 12.40
N ILE A 178 -19.72 4.01 12.69
CA ILE A 178 -19.11 4.54 13.94
C ILE A 178 -19.91 4.03 15.17
N ALA A 179 -21.25 4.03 15.12
CA ALA A 179 -22.08 3.50 16.19
C ALA A 179 -21.81 2.01 16.44
N ALA A 180 -21.69 1.21 15.38
CA ALA A 180 -21.35 -0.21 15.49
C ALA A 180 -19.97 -0.45 16.13
N LEU A 181 -18.95 0.33 15.71
CA LEU A 181 -17.62 0.25 16.30
C LEU A 181 -17.63 0.61 17.79
N ARG A 182 -18.39 1.64 18.18
CA ARG A 182 -18.55 2.01 19.59
C ARG A 182 -19.26 0.90 20.38
N ALA A 183 -20.32 0.31 19.84
CA ALA A 183 -21.03 -0.78 20.50
C ALA A 183 -20.11 -2.00 20.75
N ILE A 184 -19.31 -2.39 19.76
CA ILE A 184 -18.31 -3.46 19.89
C ILE A 184 -17.30 -3.10 20.99
N LYS A 185 -16.72 -1.90 20.95
CA LYS A 185 -15.77 -1.44 21.96
C LYS A 185 -16.36 -1.50 23.37
N THR A 186 -17.59 -1.00 23.54
CA THR A 186 -18.26 -1.00 24.85
C THR A 186 -18.58 -2.42 25.34
N ALA A 187 -18.92 -3.34 24.43
CA ALA A 187 -19.18 -4.73 24.79
C ALA A 187 -17.94 -5.44 25.36
N PHE A 188 -16.75 -5.16 24.81
CA PHE A 188 -15.49 -5.77 25.27
C PHE A 188 -14.78 -4.97 26.37
N ASP A 189 -15.04 -3.68 26.47
CA ASP A 189 -14.40 -2.77 27.40
C ASP A 189 -15.41 -1.76 27.95
N PRO A 190 -16.36 -2.22 28.79
CA PRO A 190 -17.45 -1.37 29.29
C PRO A 190 -16.96 -0.23 30.19
N GLN A 191 -15.77 -0.36 30.79
CA GLN A 191 -15.17 0.67 31.64
C GLN A 191 -14.21 1.60 30.90
N GLY A 192 -13.93 1.33 29.60
CA GLY A 192 -13.06 2.15 28.78
C GLY A 192 -11.58 2.16 29.21
N LEU A 193 -11.11 1.07 29.80
CA LEU A 193 -9.75 0.96 30.38
C LEU A 193 -8.67 0.69 29.33
N PHE A 194 -9.03 -0.01 28.24
CA PHE A 194 -8.07 -0.46 27.24
C PHE A 194 -7.91 0.57 26.13
N ASN A 195 -6.71 1.14 26.01
CA ASN A 195 -6.37 2.12 25.00
C ASN A 195 -7.41 3.24 24.86
N PRO A 196 -7.72 3.98 25.94
CA PRO A 196 -8.74 5.05 25.91
C PRO A 196 -8.34 6.11 24.86
N GLY A 197 -9.35 6.59 24.12
CA GLY A 197 -9.17 7.61 23.08
C GLY A 197 -8.34 7.13 21.88
N LYS A 198 -8.18 5.84 21.66
CA LYS A 198 -7.54 5.26 20.48
C LYS A 198 -8.58 4.49 19.67
N LEU A 199 -8.35 4.31 18.38
CA LEU A 199 -9.19 3.57 17.45
C LEU A 199 -10.55 4.21 17.14
N ILE A 200 -11.40 4.45 18.14
CA ILE A 200 -12.75 4.99 17.94
C ILE A 200 -12.70 6.52 17.95
N PRO A 201 -13.30 7.20 16.95
CA PRO A 201 -13.40 8.66 16.93
C PRO A 201 -14.09 9.21 18.18
N LEU A 202 -13.55 10.29 18.72
CA LEU A 202 -14.19 11.03 19.79
C LEU A 202 -15.47 11.73 19.27
N PRO A 203 -16.45 12.05 20.16
CA PRO A 203 -17.66 12.73 19.73
C PRO A 203 -17.40 13.98 18.90
N GLU A 204 -16.50 14.84 19.33
CA GLU A 204 -16.09 16.06 18.62
C GLU A 204 -15.46 15.81 17.24
N GLU A 205 -14.76 14.71 17.05
CA GLU A 205 -14.20 14.32 15.76
C GLU A 205 -15.29 13.83 14.77
N ALA A 206 -16.39 13.28 15.29
CA ALA A 206 -17.51 12.84 14.47
C ALA A 206 -18.37 13.98 13.95
N ASP A 207 -18.49 15.07 14.72
CA ASP A 207 -19.30 16.23 14.34
C ASP A 207 -18.66 17.05 13.20
N HIS A 208 -17.33 17.06 13.11
CA HIS A 208 -16.59 17.71 12.01
C HIS A 208 -16.68 16.95 10.68
N ALA A 209 -17.14 15.69 10.68
CA ALA A 209 -17.27 14.87 9.48
C ALA A 209 -18.48 15.27 8.60
N THR A 210 -19.39 16.13 9.09
CA THR A 210 -20.63 16.53 8.40
C THR A 210 -20.53 17.88 7.69
N GLY A 211 -19.35 18.47 7.58
CA GLY A 211 -19.10 19.70 6.80
C GLY A 211 -19.32 19.47 5.30
N PRO A 212 -19.71 20.51 4.53
CA PRO A 212 -20.07 20.36 3.13
C PRO A 212 -18.91 19.80 2.30
N ALA A 213 -19.28 18.94 1.34
CA ALA A 213 -18.40 18.32 0.36
C ALA A 213 -17.84 19.35 -0.63
#